data_87ad66275ede4b72ed94a5a20a18c3b6
#
_entry.id   87ad66275ede4b72ed94a5a20a18c3b6
#
_cell.length_a   1.000
_cell.length_b   1.000
_cell.length_c   1.000
_cell.angle_alpha   90.00
_cell.angle_beta   90.00
_cell.angle_gamma   90.00
#
_symmetry.space_group_name_H-M   'P 1'
#
loop_
_entity.id
_entity.type
_entity.pdbx_description
1 polymer ?
#
loop_
_entity_poly.entity_id
_entity_poly.type
_entity_poly.pdbx_seq_one_letter_code
_entity_poly.pdbx_strand_id
1 'polypeptide(L)'
;DIQMLSKEDLQNVTLFAPNAAGEDWDLSDNVGWSPDYQDPSTYMDILKASSGENTKTFLGFDPSENNEAAKKVGLYDFEKMIKDAGAETQDVNKRYEKYAAAQAWLTDSALVMPTSSSTGRPFLTRIEPFSAPFAWTGGKGKDHVIYKGMKLQDKAVTSADYNKALEKWQKEQAESNKKAQEDLKKHVK
;
A
#
# COMPACT_ATOMS: atom_id res chain seq x y z
N ASP A 1 9.96 8.18 29.80
CA ASP A 1 9.42 6.88 30.25
C ASP A 1 9.09 5.99 29.06
N ILE A 2 9.36 4.68 29.18
CA ILE A 2 8.98 3.71 28.20
C ILE A 2 7.73 2.99 28.70
N GLN A 3 6.65 3.03 27.93
CA GLN A 3 5.43 2.30 28.23
C GLN A 3 5.28 1.12 27.28
N MET A 4 5.12 -0.07 27.83
CA MET A 4 4.82 -1.29 27.08
C MET A 4 3.32 -1.49 27.10
N LEU A 5 2.69 -1.35 25.94
CA LEU A 5 1.25 -1.49 25.76
C LEU A 5 0.88 -2.80 25.06
N SER A 6 -0.33 -3.27 25.29
CA SER A 6 -0.92 -4.29 24.41
C SER A 6 -1.09 -3.72 23.00
N LYS A 7 -1.23 -4.58 22.00
CA LYS A 7 -1.48 -4.12 20.62
C LYS A 7 -2.74 -3.25 20.51
N GLU A 8 -3.79 -3.63 21.24
CA GLU A 8 -5.06 -2.90 21.24
C GLU A 8 -4.91 -1.53 21.90
N ASP A 9 -4.27 -1.46 23.07
CA ASP A 9 -4.03 -0.20 23.75
C ASP A 9 -3.13 0.73 22.93
N LEU A 10 -2.07 0.19 22.28
CA LEU A 10 -1.22 0.96 21.38
C LEU A 10 -2.03 1.55 20.21
N GLN A 11 -2.91 0.76 19.60
CA GLN A 11 -3.75 1.24 18.50
C GLN A 11 -4.75 2.31 18.96
N ASN A 12 -5.28 2.19 20.18
CA ASN A 12 -6.22 3.16 20.75
C ASN A 12 -5.58 4.53 21.03
N VAL A 13 -4.30 4.56 21.39
CA VAL A 13 -3.56 5.81 21.62
C VAL A 13 -2.82 6.31 20.38
N THR A 14 -2.89 5.61 19.26
CA THR A 14 -2.29 5.99 17.98
C THR A 14 -3.35 6.05 16.88
N LEU A 15 -3.44 5.05 16.02
CA LEU A 15 -4.31 5.05 14.82
C LEU A 15 -5.79 5.34 15.11
N PHE A 16 -6.30 4.86 16.25
CA PHE A 16 -7.70 5.00 16.64
C PHE A 16 -7.94 6.12 17.66
N ALA A 17 -6.92 6.89 18.03
CA ALA A 17 -7.12 8.07 18.86
C ALA A 17 -8.16 9.00 18.20
N PRO A 18 -9.06 9.62 18.97
CA PRO A 18 -10.16 10.41 18.39
C PRO A 18 -9.68 11.67 17.64
N ASN A 19 -8.55 12.20 18.05
CA ASN A 19 -7.90 13.36 17.44
C ASN A 19 -6.40 13.36 17.77
N ALA A 20 -5.63 14.25 17.14
CA ALA A 20 -4.18 14.36 17.34
C ALA A 20 -3.80 14.70 18.79
N ALA A 21 -4.61 15.48 19.50
CA ALA A 21 -4.36 15.81 20.91
C ALA A 21 -4.54 14.59 21.85
N GLY A 22 -5.22 13.55 21.41
CA GLY A 22 -5.34 12.27 22.13
C GLY A 22 -4.14 11.34 21.94
N GLU A 23 -3.19 11.69 21.09
CA GLU A 23 -1.95 10.96 20.84
C GLU A 23 -0.83 11.50 21.75
N ASP A 24 -0.91 11.19 23.04
CA ASP A 24 0.03 11.69 24.08
C ASP A 24 1.29 10.79 24.13
N TRP A 25 2.13 10.89 23.11
CA TRP A 25 3.40 10.17 23.02
C TRP A 25 4.43 10.95 22.18
N ASP A 26 5.70 10.84 22.53
CA ASP A 26 6.82 11.46 21.80
C ASP A 26 7.35 10.54 20.70
N LEU A 27 7.34 9.23 20.93
CA LEU A 27 7.79 8.21 20.00
C LEU A 27 6.91 6.96 20.12
N SER A 28 6.38 6.48 19.02
CA SER A 28 5.63 5.23 18.95
C SER A 28 6.34 4.22 18.07
N ASP A 29 6.53 3.01 18.55
CA ASP A 29 7.09 1.88 17.80
C ASP A 29 6.01 0.83 17.53
N ASN A 30 6.24 0.07 16.46
CA ASN A 30 5.36 -1.05 16.07
C ASN A 30 3.94 -0.64 15.61
N VAL A 31 3.76 0.59 15.18
CA VAL A 31 2.57 1.04 14.46
C VAL A 31 2.75 0.69 12.99
N GLY A 32 1.76 0.03 12.40
CA GLY A 32 1.81 -0.39 11.01
C GLY A 32 0.52 -0.15 10.28
N TRP A 33 0.64 0.22 9.01
CA TRP A 33 -0.45 0.32 8.06
C TRP A 33 -0.22 -0.60 6.86
N SER A 34 -1.27 -1.07 6.26
CA SER A 34 -1.20 -1.91 5.06
C SER A 34 -2.25 -1.48 4.06
N PRO A 35 -1.91 -1.41 2.78
CA PRO A 35 -2.84 -0.96 1.75
C PRO A 35 -4.01 -1.93 1.58
N ASP A 36 -5.16 -1.39 1.23
CA ASP A 36 -6.36 -2.16 0.92
C ASP A 36 -6.30 -2.76 -0.50
N TYR A 37 -5.60 -2.11 -1.41
CA TYR A 37 -5.46 -2.53 -2.81
C TYR A 37 -4.11 -2.08 -3.39
N GLN A 38 -3.72 -2.66 -4.52
CA GLN A 38 -2.44 -2.35 -5.18
C GLN A 38 -2.59 -1.19 -6.16
N ASP A 39 -2.67 0.01 -5.64
CA ASP A 39 -2.58 1.25 -6.42
C ASP A 39 -1.74 2.26 -5.61
N PRO A 40 -0.89 3.07 -6.24
CA PRO A 40 -0.09 4.06 -5.54
C PRO A 40 -0.90 5.03 -4.68
N SER A 41 -2.15 5.33 -5.06
CA SER A 41 -3.03 6.21 -4.29
C SER A 41 -3.23 5.74 -2.85
N THR A 42 -3.40 4.44 -2.64
CA THR A 42 -3.65 3.91 -1.29
C THR A 42 -2.50 4.16 -0.31
N TYR A 43 -1.26 4.28 -0.83
CA TYR A 43 -0.09 4.58 0.00
C TYR A 43 0.09 6.07 0.27
N MET A 44 -0.48 6.92 -0.56
CA MET A 44 -0.29 8.37 -0.49
C MET A 44 -1.48 9.11 0.09
N ASP A 45 -2.69 8.62 -0.17
CA ASP A 45 -3.93 9.23 0.29
C ASP A 45 -4.02 9.33 1.81
N ILE A 46 -3.39 8.40 2.52
CA ILE A 46 -3.36 8.36 3.98
C ILE A 46 -2.64 9.56 4.62
N LEU A 47 -1.84 10.28 3.84
CA LEU A 47 -1.06 11.45 4.30
C LEU A 47 -1.61 12.78 3.76
N LYS A 48 -2.79 12.80 3.13
CA LYS A 48 -3.42 14.04 2.69
C LYS A 48 -3.72 14.96 3.87
N ALA A 49 -3.36 16.22 3.75
CA ALA A 49 -3.59 17.23 4.78
C ALA A 49 -5.08 17.41 5.09
N SER A 50 -5.93 17.34 4.04
CA SER A 50 -7.37 17.59 4.18
C SER A 50 -8.16 16.41 4.72
N SER A 51 -7.71 15.17 4.46
CA SER A 51 -8.54 13.96 4.66
C SER A 51 -7.73 12.67 4.86
N GLY A 52 -6.42 12.77 5.09
CA GLY A 52 -5.58 11.58 5.25
C GLY A 52 -5.90 10.79 6.50
N GLU A 53 -6.14 9.50 6.38
CA GLU A 53 -6.49 8.61 7.49
C GLU A 53 -5.40 8.57 8.57
N ASN A 54 -4.13 8.62 8.15
CA ASN A 54 -2.98 8.52 9.04
C ASN A 54 -2.24 9.85 9.24
N THR A 55 -2.78 10.97 8.76
CA THR A 55 -2.19 12.30 8.92
C THR A 55 -2.01 12.63 10.38
N LYS A 56 -2.98 12.35 11.22
CA LYS A 56 -2.94 12.53 12.66
C LYS A 56 -1.75 11.79 13.27
N THR A 57 -1.66 10.47 13.05
CA THR A 57 -0.64 9.61 13.67
C THR A 57 0.77 9.85 13.11
N PHE A 58 0.92 10.10 11.83
CA PHE A 58 2.24 10.25 11.22
C PHE A 58 2.73 11.70 11.16
N LEU A 59 1.83 12.67 11.16
CA LEU A 59 2.18 14.08 10.98
C LEU A 59 1.72 14.96 12.16
N GLY A 60 1.01 14.40 13.15
CA GLY A 60 0.71 15.06 14.42
C GLY A 60 -0.37 16.12 14.37
N PHE A 61 -1.26 16.12 13.37
CA PHE A 61 -2.40 17.05 13.31
C PHE A 61 -3.65 16.40 12.71
N ASP A 62 -4.81 16.87 13.15
CA ASP A 62 -6.08 16.40 12.59
C ASP A 62 -6.26 16.88 11.15
N PRO A 63 -6.72 16.00 10.23
CA PRO A 63 -7.00 16.39 8.85
C PRO A 63 -7.89 17.62 8.76
N SER A 64 -7.50 18.59 7.95
CA SER A 64 -8.19 19.86 7.80
C SER A 64 -7.86 20.51 6.46
N GLU A 65 -8.84 21.19 5.86
CA GLU A 65 -8.63 21.98 4.63
C GLU A 65 -7.81 23.28 4.87
N ASN A 66 -7.57 23.63 6.12
CA ASN A 66 -6.97 24.92 6.47
C ASN A 66 -6.02 24.84 7.68
N ASN A 67 -5.09 23.90 7.68
CA ASN A 67 -4.06 23.80 8.70
C ASN A 67 -2.83 24.65 8.31
N GLU A 68 -2.49 25.64 9.13
CA GLU A 68 -1.39 26.58 8.84
C GLU A 68 -0.01 25.89 8.84
N ALA A 69 0.22 24.89 9.69
CA ALA A 69 1.47 24.13 9.68
C ALA A 69 1.60 23.31 8.39
N ALA A 70 0.53 22.64 7.97
CA ALA A 70 0.50 21.88 6.72
C ALA A 70 0.73 22.77 5.49
N LYS A 71 0.16 23.99 5.48
CA LYS A 71 0.44 24.99 4.43
C LYS A 71 1.90 25.37 4.40
N LYS A 72 2.46 25.69 5.57
CA LYS A 72 3.85 26.16 5.70
C LYS A 72 4.86 25.14 5.20
N VAL A 73 4.60 23.84 5.37
CA VAL A 73 5.49 22.77 4.89
C VAL A 73 5.13 22.28 3.48
N GLY A 74 4.11 22.86 2.83
CA GLY A 74 3.74 22.50 1.46
C GLY A 74 2.93 21.20 1.32
N LEU A 75 2.30 20.69 2.39
CA LEU A 75 1.59 19.41 2.35
C LEU A 75 0.35 19.46 1.44
N TYR A 76 -0.26 20.64 1.24
CA TYR A 76 -1.35 20.80 0.26
C TYR A 76 -0.86 20.76 -1.18
N ASP A 77 0.40 21.11 -1.45
CA ASP A 77 1.01 20.95 -2.78
C ASP A 77 1.22 19.45 -3.07
N PHE A 78 1.69 18.69 -2.07
CA PHE A 78 1.75 17.23 -2.15
C PHE A 78 0.36 16.61 -2.40
N GLU A 79 -0.66 17.04 -1.68
CA GLU A 79 -2.03 16.57 -1.89
C GLU A 79 -2.53 16.89 -3.31
N LYS A 80 -2.19 18.05 -3.85
CA LYS A 80 -2.49 18.41 -5.24
C LYS A 80 -1.79 17.47 -6.22
N MET A 81 -0.53 17.13 -6.00
CA MET A 81 0.21 16.17 -6.84
C MET A 81 -0.49 14.80 -6.84
N ILE A 82 -0.97 14.31 -5.69
CA ILE A 82 -1.72 13.06 -5.59
C ILE A 82 -3.04 13.14 -6.37
N LYS A 83 -3.78 14.24 -6.22
CA LYS A 83 -5.04 14.46 -6.96
C LYS A 83 -4.80 14.49 -8.47
N ASP A 84 -3.75 15.17 -8.93
CA ASP A 84 -3.37 15.24 -10.33
C ASP A 84 -2.91 13.89 -10.89
N ALA A 85 -2.26 13.07 -10.07
CA ALA A 85 -1.90 11.69 -10.41
C ALA A 85 -3.15 10.80 -10.50
N GLY A 86 -4.06 10.91 -9.53
CA GLY A 86 -5.32 10.18 -9.50
C GLY A 86 -6.23 10.48 -10.68
N ALA A 87 -6.21 11.71 -11.18
CA ALA A 87 -6.98 12.15 -12.34
C ALA A 87 -6.45 11.59 -13.68
N GLU A 88 -5.21 11.08 -13.73
CA GLU A 88 -4.67 10.44 -14.92
C GLU A 88 -5.25 9.02 -15.05
N THR A 89 -6.18 8.86 -15.99
CA THR A 89 -6.90 7.60 -16.23
C THR A 89 -6.61 6.99 -17.61
N GLN A 90 -5.93 7.73 -18.48
CA GLN A 90 -5.71 7.31 -19.86
C GLN A 90 -4.37 6.60 -20.06
N ASP A 91 -3.34 7.05 -19.34
CA ASP A 91 -1.98 6.53 -19.47
C ASP A 91 -1.47 6.07 -18.09
N VAL A 92 -1.39 4.76 -17.91
CA VAL A 92 -0.95 4.13 -16.67
C VAL A 92 0.50 4.54 -16.33
N ASN A 93 1.38 4.65 -17.32
CA ASN A 93 2.78 5.03 -17.07
C ASN A 93 2.87 6.47 -16.56
N LYS A 94 2.15 7.40 -17.20
CA LYS A 94 2.08 8.78 -16.72
C LYS A 94 1.47 8.90 -15.33
N ARG A 95 0.46 8.08 -15.03
CA ARG A 95 -0.12 7.99 -13.70
C ARG A 95 0.96 7.62 -12.67
N TYR A 96 1.73 6.57 -12.93
CA TYR A 96 2.80 6.12 -12.05
C TYR A 96 3.95 7.13 -11.95
N GLU A 97 4.33 7.80 -13.04
CA GLU A 97 5.32 8.88 -13.03
C GLU A 97 4.90 10.03 -12.12
N LYS A 98 3.64 10.45 -12.16
CA LYS A 98 3.09 11.49 -11.29
C LYS A 98 3.12 11.07 -9.81
N TYR A 99 2.74 9.83 -9.50
CA TYR A 99 2.85 9.31 -8.13
C TYR A 99 4.30 9.19 -7.67
N ALA A 100 5.22 8.78 -8.53
CA ALA A 100 6.64 8.74 -8.21
C ALA A 100 7.19 10.13 -7.90
N ALA A 101 6.75 11.17 -8.62
CA ALA A 101 7.10 12.55 -8.33
C ALA A 101 6.55 13.01 -6.97
N ALA A 102 5.31 12.65 -6.64
CA ALA A 102 4.73 12.95 -5.33
C ALA A 102 5.48 12.25 -4.19
N GLN A 103 5.88 10.99 -4.39
CA GLN A 103 6.69 10.26 -3.40
C GLN A 103 8.08 10.86 -3.24
N ALA A 104 8.72 11.28 -4.33
CA ALA A 104 10.02 11.97 -4.27
C ALA A 104 9.91 13.26 -3.45
N TRP A 105 8.86 14.05 -3.68
CA TRP A 105 8.58 15.25 -2.90
C TRP A 105 8.42 14.94 -1.40
N LEU A 106 7.63 13.92 -1.06
CA LEU A 106 7.40 13.51 0.32
C LEU A 106 8.69 13.09 1.02
N THR A 107 9.56 12.37 0.34
CA THR A 107 10.86 11.96 0.86
C THR A 107 11.81 13.15 1.01
N ASP A 108 11.85 14.05 0.03
CA ASP A 108 12.70 15.23 0.02
C ASP A 108 12.29 16.26 1.09
N SER A 109 11.00 16.34 1.37
CA SER A 109 10.46 17.18 2.46
C SER A 109 10.84 16.73 3.87
N ALA A 110 11.35 15.49 4.01
CA ALA A 110 11.66 14.83 5.29
C ALA A 110 10.47 14.69 6.27
N LEU A 111 9.23 14.85 5.79
CA LEU A 111 8.02 14.57 6.58
C LEU A 111 7.87 13.06 6.85
N VAL A 112 8.32 12.24 5.91
CA VAL A 112 8.43 10.80 6.05
C VAL A 112 9.81 10.36 5.61
N MET A 113 10.53 9.68 6.48
CA MET A 113 11.89 9.22 6.21
C MET A 113 11.93 7.70 6.06
N PRO A 114 12.10 7.17 4.85
CA PRO A 114 12.29 5.73 4.65
C PRO A 114 13.59 5.27 5.28
N THR A 115 13.54 4.30 6.18
CA THR A 115 14.72 3.78 6.88
C THR A 115 15.18 2.44 6.34
N SER A 116 14.25 1.60 5.91
CA SER A 116 14.56 0.27 5.39
C SER A 116 13.45 -0.24 4.49
N SER A 117 13.81 -1.17 3.63
CA SER A 117 12.87 -1.98 2.86
C SER A 117 13.06 -3.44 3.23
N SER A 118 11.99 -4.12 3.60
CA SER A 118 12.07 -5.56 3.83
C SER A 118 12.19 -6.28 2.50
N THR A 119 13.23 -7.08 2.35
CA THR A 119 13.34 -8.03 1.25
C THR A 119 12.46 -9.25 1.50
N GLY A 120 12.14 -9.98 0.44
CA GLY A 120 11.39 -11.23 0.57
C GLY A 120 12.00 -12.19 1.59
N ARG A 121 11.18 -12.80 2.41
CA ARG A 121 11.60 -13.85 3.34
C ARG A 121 11.62 -15.18 2.62
N PRO A 122 12.61 -16.05 2.87
CA PRO A 122 12.57 -17.40 2.34
C PRO A 122 11.38 -18.16 2.92
N PHE A 123 10.65 -18.85 2.06
CA PHE A 123 9.54 -19.71 2.46
C PHE A 123 9.86 -21.16 2.16
N LEU A 124 9.56 -22.02 3.11
CA LEU A 124 9.44 -23.45 2.87
C LEU A 124 7.94 -23.76 2.70
N THR A 125 7.54 -24.10 1.49
CA THR A 125 6.12 -24.32 1.17
C THR A 125 5.92 -25.55 0.29
N ARG A 126 4.74 -26.14 0.41
CA ARG A 126 4.23 -27.18 -0.49
C ARG A 126 3.07 -26.67 -1.37
N ILE A 127 2.76 -25.37 -1.30
CA ILE A 127 1.74 -24.77 -2.13
C ILE A 127 2.28 -24.68 -3.56
N GLU A 128 1.52 -25.20 -4.53
CA GLU A 128 1.85 -25.08 -5.94
C GLU A 128 1.98 -23.58 -6.31
N PRO A 129 3.12 -23.16 -6.87
CA PRO A 129 3.33 -21.76 -7.21
C PRO A 129 2.20 -21.22 -8.11
N PHE A 130 1.73 -20.01 -7.79
CA PHE A 130 0.68 -19.30 -8.52
C PHE A 130 -0.71 -19.98 -8.50
N SER A 131 -0.92 -20.99 -7.67
CA SER A 131 -2.25 -21.58 -7.46
C SER A 131 -3.13 -20.76 -6.51
N ALA A 132 -2.52 -19.92 -5.67
CA ALA A 132 -3.24 -18.99 -4.79
C ALA A 132 -3.77 -17.78 -5.57
N PRO A 133 -4.85 -17.14 -5.10
CA PRO A 133 -5.30 -15.87 -5.64
C PRO A 133 -4.17 -14.82 -5.65
N PHE A 134 -4.00 -14.11 -6.76
CA PHE A 134 -2.93 -13.14 -6.91
C PHE A 134 -3.09 -11.91 -6.01
N ALA A 135 -4.30 -11.40 -5.86
CA ALA A 135 -4.57 -10.21 -5.05
C ALA A 135 -4.73 -10.58 -3.57
N TRP A 136 -3.67 -10.46 -2.82
CA TRP A 136 -3.68 -10.70 -1.37
C TRP A 136 -3.81 -9.41 -0.53
N THR A 137 -3.50 -8.26 -1.09
CA THR A 137 -3.77 -6.96 -0.48
C THR A 137 -5.27 -6.70 -0.46
N GLY A 138 -5.77 -6.20 0.65
CA GLY A 138 -7.21 -6.07 0.90
C GLY A 138 -7.91 -7.38 1.30
N GLY A 139 -7.21 -8.50 1.21
CA GLY A 139 -7.69 -9.79 1.68
C GLY A 139 -7.46 -10.04 3.17
N LYS A 140 -6.79 -9.15 3.88
CA LYS A 140 -6.58 -9.26 5.33
C LYS A 140 -7.93 -9.32 6.05
N GLY A 141 -8.13 -10.36 6.82
CA GLY A 141 -9.40 -10.65 7.50
C GLY A 141 -10.39 -11.44 6.66
N LYS A 142 -10.07 -11.78 5.41
CA LYS A 142 -10.86 -12.67 4.56
C LYS A 142 -10.09 -13.95 4.22
N ASP A 143 -9.50 -14.55 5.22
CA ASP A 143 -8.58 -15.69 5.10
C ASP A 143 -9.18 -16.87 4.32
N HIS A 144 -10.50 -17.07 4.42
CA HIS A 144 -11.22 -18.07 3.65
C HIS A 144 -11.17 -17.87 2.13
N VAL A 145 -10.94 -16.65 1.66
CA VAL A 145 -10.79 -16.35 0.22
C VAL A 145 -9.38 -16.65 -0.26
N ILE A 146 -8.37 -16.45 0.61
CA ILE A 146 -6.97 -16.67 0.28
C ILE A 146 -6.70 -18.14 -0.05
N TYR A 147 -7.38 -19.05 0.63
CA TYR A 147 -7.19 -20.51 0.44
C TYR A 147 -7.93 -21.08 -0.77
N LYS A 148 -8.87 -20.33 -1.34
CA LYS A 148 -9.64 -20.81 -2.50
C LYS A 148 -8.73 -20.96 -3.72
N GLY A 149 -8.67 -22.17 -4.23
CA GLY A 149 -7.85 -22.49 -5.41
C GLY A 149 -6.41 -22.89 -5.11
N MET A 150 -5.93 -22.73 -3.88
CA MET A 150 -4.62 -23.24 -3.49
C MET A 150 -4.54 -24.75 -3.67
N LYS A 151 -3.44 -25.19 -4.26
CA LYS A 151 -3.13 -26.60 -4.44
C LYS A 151 -1.89 -26.96 -3.66
N LEU A 152 -1.92 -28.08 -2.97
CA LEU A 152 -0.77 -28.65 -2.28
C LEU A 152 -0.14 -29.75 -3.12
N GLN A 153 1.18 -29.79 -3.13
CA GLN A 153 1.97 -30.87 -3.71
C GLN A 153 2.65 -31.70 -2.60
N ASP A 154 3.09 -32.91 -2.95
CA ASP A 154 3.66 -33.84 -1.97
C ASP A 154 5.03 -33.40 -1.45
N LYS A 155 5.78 -32.65 -2.24
CA LYS A 155 7.13 -32.20 -1.92
C LYS A 155 7.20 -30.68 -1.77
N ALA A 156 8.20 -30.22 -1.03
CA ALA A 156 8.50 -28.81 -0.94
C ALA A 156 8.86 -28.25 -2.33
N VAL A 157 8.44 -27.01 -2.58
CA VAL A 157 8.78 -26.27 -3.80
C VAL A 157 10.24 -25.89 -3.76
N THR A 158 10.99 -26.29 -4.77
CA THR A 158 12.38 -25.82 -4.94
C THR A 158 12.41 -24.47 -5.65
N SER A 159 13.52 -23.74 -5.52
CA SER A 159 13.73 -22.49 -6.28
C SER A 159 13.66 -22.72 -7.80
N ALA A 160 14.12 -23.87 -8.28
CA ALA A 160 14.04 -24.23 -9.70
C ALA A 160 12.58 -24.43 -10.16
N ASP A 161 11.77 -25.13 -9.36
CA ASP A 161 10.36 -25.35 -9.65
C ASP A 161 9.59 -24.02 -9.65
N TYR A 162 9.90 -23.15 -8.67
CA TYR A 162 9.30 -21.82 -8.58
C TYR A 162 9.64 -20.97 -9.80
N ASN A 163 10.90 -20.90 -10.21
CA ASN A 163 11.34 -20.11 -11.36
C ASN A 163 10.71 -20.59 -12.66
N LYS A 164 10.62 -21.91 -12.86
CA LYS A 164 9.93 -22.50 -14.01
C LYS A 164 8.43 -22.15 -14.04
N ALA A 165 7.78 -22.20 -12.88
CA ALA A 165 6.39 -21.81 -12.75
C ALA A 165 6.20 -20.31 -12.98
N LEU A 166 7.13 -19.46 -12.52
CA LEU A 166 7.12 -18.01 -12.73
C LEU A 166 7.19 -17.66 -14.23
N GLU A 167 8.11 -18.26 -14.97
CA GLU A 167 8.23 -18.03 -16.41
C GLU A 167 6.93 -18.40 -17.17
N LYS A 168 6.34 -19.53 -16.80
CA LYS A 168 5.06 -19.97 -17.37
C LYS A 168 3.95 -18.96 -17.04
N TRP A 169 3.84 -18.59 -15.76
CA TRP A 169 2.82 -17.65 -15.29
C TRP A 169 2.96 -16.27 -15.95
N GLN A 170 4.17 -15.76 -16.13
CA GLN A 170 4.42 -14.49 -16.83
C GLN A 170 3.93 -14.51 -18.29
N LYS A 171 4.15 -15.61 -19.00
CA LYS A 171 3.65 -15.78 -20.37
C LYS A 171 2.12 -15.81 -20.41
N GLU A 172 1.50 -16.60 -19.54
CA GLU A 172 0.03 -16.71 -19.44
C GLU A 172 -0.60 -15.36 -19.06
N GLN A 173 0.04 -14.58 -18.16
CA GLN A 173 -0.38 -13.23 -17.79
C GLN A 173 -0.32 -12.26 -18.97
N ALA A 174 0.76 -12.28 -19.73
CA ALA A 174 0.91 -11.41 -20.91
C ALA A 174 -0.17 -11.70 -21.96
N GLU A 175 -0.44 -12.98 -22.23
CA GLU A 175 -1.50 -13.39 -23.16
C GLU A 175 -2.89 -13.01 -22.65
N SER A 176 -3.17 -13.24 -21.37
CA SER A 176 -4.43 -12.87 -20.72
C SER A 176 -4.68 -11.36 -20.75
N ASN A 177 -3.66 -10.57 -20.42
CA ASN A 177 -3.75 -9.11 -20.45
C ASN A 177 -4.00 -8.58 -21.87
N LYS A 178 -3.32 -9.14 -22.87
CA LYS A 178 -3.55 -8.79 -24.28
C LYS A 178 -4.99 -9.06 -24.68
N LYS A 179 -5.51 -10.25 -24.36
CA LYS A 179 -6.89 -10.63 -24.64
C LYS A 179 -7.89 -9.72 -23.92
N ALA A 180 -7.65 -9.41 -22.65
CA ALA A 180 -8.51 -8.52 -21.87
C ALA A 180 -8.56 -7.11 -22.48
N GLN A 181 -7.43 -6.57 -22.95
CA GLN A 181 -7.40 -5.28 -23.64
C GLN A 181 -8.12 -5.31 -24.99
N GLU A 182 -8.01 -6.41 -25.75
CA GLU A 182 -8.74 -6.58 -27.01
C GLU A 182 -10.26 -6.66 -26.78
N ASP A 183 -10.68 -7.36 -25.73
CA ASP A 183 -12.08 -7.44 -25.32
C ASP A 183 -12.61 -6.08 -24.83
N LEU A 184 -11.82 -5.35 -24.04
CA LEU A 184 -12.19 -4.01 -23.57
C LEU A 184 -12.47 -3.05 -24.74
N LYS A 185 -11.63 -3.07 -25.78
CA LYS A 185 -11.83 -2.24 -27.00
C LYS A 185 -13.17 -2.47 -27.69
N LYS A 186 -13.79 -3.63 -27.53
CA LYS A 186 -15.10 -3.93 -28.09
C LYS A 186 -16.25 -3.28 -27.31
N HIS A 187 -15.99 -2.91 -26.06
CA HIS A 187 -16.99 -2.36 -25.14
C HIS A 187 -16.84 -0.86 -24.90
N VAL A 188 -15.69 -0.28 -25.24
CA VAL A 188 -15.45 1.17 -25.20
C VAL A 188 -15.82 1.74 -26.57
N LYS A 189 -16.90 2.54 -26.59
CA LYS A 189 -17.31 3.31 -27.78
C LYS A 189 -16.64 4.68 -27.76
#